data_176241f54347972654d5cd816aed48a5
#
_entry.id   176241f54347972654d5cd816aed48a5
#
_cell.length_a   1.000
_cell.length_b   1.000
_cell.length_c   1.000
_cell.angle_alpha   90.00
_cell.angle_beta   90.00
_cell.angle_gamma   90.00
#
_symmetry.space_group_name_H-M   'P 1'
#
loop_
_entity.id
_entity.type
_entity.pdbx_description
1 polymer ?
#
loop_
_entity_poly.entity_id
_entity_poly.type
_entity_poly.pdbx_seq_one_letter_code
_entity_poly.pdbx_strand_id
1 'polypeptide(L)'
;INTQSISTIIIETADSEIMPLIQALSEDDIREKSQGELVTIADIAAEKELSRRFMDVLPGSAVLGEESFADDPALMELAASQGPVWIIDPIDGTKNFSKGKSCFAVMVAFLNQGKVQAGWIYDPIARKTCYAVAGEGAWCDGKRLTVAGAGQAIDQLQGSLGNKMGKRLGEVIDAGEHPHPVQVQRYRCCGREYMDLALGKLQFLQYAFHLK
;
A
#
# COMPACT_ATOMS: atom_id res chain seq x y z
N ILE A 1 19.01 -5.85 -6.87
CA ILE A 1 17.87 -6.77 -6.61
C ILE A 1 17.13 -7.03 -7.90
N ASN A 2 16.76 -8.29 -8.16
CA ASN A 2 15.95 -8.62 -9.32
C ASN A 2 14.47 -8.31 -9.04
N THR A 3 13.96 -7.24 -9.63
CA THR A 3 12.58 -6.76 -9.40
C THR A 3 11.52 -7.79 -9.79
N GLN A 4 11.76 -8.58 -10.83
CA GLN A 4 10.83 -9.61 -11.28
C GLN A 4 10.73 -10.77 -10.28
N SER A 5 11.87 -11.22 -9.70
CA SER A 5 11.86 -12.25 -8.68
C SER A 5 11.09 -11.80 -7.42
N ILE A 6 11.24 -10.55 -7.01
CA ILE A 6 10.49 -9.98 -5.89
C ILE A 6 9.00 -9.91 -6.21
N SER A 7 8.63 -9.44 -7.41
CA SER A 7 7.23 -9.44 -7.86
C SER A 7 6.62 -10.85 -7.81
N THR A 8 7.37 -11.87 -8.25
CA THR A 8 6.91 -13.26 -8.22
C THR A 8 6.66 -13.73 -6.79
N ILE A 9 7.57 -13.44 -5.85
CA ILE A 9 7.38 -13.77 -4.43
C ILE A 9 6.12 -13.15 -3.86
N ILE A 10 5.88 -11.86 -4.14
CA ILE A 10 4.70 -11.15 -3.68
C ILE A 10 3.42 -11.78 -4.23
N ILE A 11 3.39 -12.08 -5.53
CA ILE A 11 2.23 -12.68 -6.20
C ILE A 11 1.92 -14.06 -5.62
N GLU A 12 2.92 -14.94 -5.54
CA GLU A 12 2.76 -16.30 -5.05
C GLU A 12 2.30 -16.32 -3.58
N THR A 13 2.86 -15.45 -2.74
CA THR A 13 2.44 -15.34 -1.34
C THR A 13 1.00 -14.81 -1.24
N ALA A 14 0.63 -13.83 -2.03
CA ALA A 14 -0.76 -13.37 -2.05
C ALA A 14 -1.72 -14.48 -2.51
N ASP A 15 -1.35 -15.26 -3.52
CA ASP A 15 -2.15 -16.38 -4.02
C ASP A 15 -2.29 -17.51 -3.00
N SER A 16 -1.27 -17.78 -2.15
CA SER A 16 -1.32 -18.85 -1.14
C SER A 16 -1.92 -18.42 0.20
N GLU A 17 -1.57 -17.22 0.70
CA GLU A 17 -1.90 -16.82 2.08
C GLU A 17 -3.07 -15.83 2.16
N ILE A 18 -3.31 -15.03 1.11
CA ILE A 18 -4.31 -13.95 1.16
C ILE A 18 -5.58 -14.34 0.40
N MET A 19 -5.44 -14.71 -0.88
CA MET A 19 -6.59 -14.92 -1.75
C MET A 19 -7.54 -16.03 -1.32
N PRO A 20 -7.10 -17.15 -0.70
CA PRO A 20 -8.00 -18.16 -0.19
C PRO A 20 -8.91 -17.68 0.94
N LEU A 21 -8.51 -16.63 1.67
CA LEU A 21 -9.21 -16.11 2.83
C LEU A 21 -10.15 -14.94 2.52
N ILE A 22 -10.06 -14.35 1.32
CA ILE A 22 -11.03 -13.33 0.92
C ILE A 22 -12.44 -13.93 0.92
N GLN A 23 -13.39 -13.30 1.61
CA GLN A 23 -14.76 -13.79 1.80
C GLN A 23 -14.89 -15.12 2.58
N ALA A 24 -13.80 -15.68 3.10
CA ALA A 24 -13.79 -16.90 3.90
C ALA A 24 -13.45 -16.67 5.38
N LEU A 25 -13.12 -15.42 5.78
CA LEU A 25 -12.83 -15.08 7.16
C LEU A 25 -14.06 -15.21 8.04
N SER A 26 -13.89 -15.85 9.21
CA SER A 26 -14.81 -15.83 10.33
C SER A 26 -14.51 -14.65 11.27
N GLU A 27 -15.40 -14.38 12.24
CA GLU A 27 -15.15 -13.36 13.26
C GLU A 27 -13.91 -13.68 14.11
N ASP A 28 -13.62 -14.95 14.36
CA ASP A 28 -12.46 -15.39 15.12
C ASP A 28 -11.12 -15.17 14.39
N ASP A 29 -11.15 -15.01 13.06
CA ASP A 29 -9.99 -14.76 12.22
C ASP A 29 -9.59 -13.28 12.18
N ILE A 30 -10.38 -12.41 12.80
CA ILE A 30 -10.21 -10.95 12.79
C ILE A 30 -9.99 -10.47 14.22
N ARG A 31 -8.94 -9.68 14.42
CA ARG A 31 -8.62 -9.05 15.71
C ARG A 31 -8.47 -7.54 15.55
N GLU A 32 -8.73 -6.80 16.63
CA GLU A 32 -8.43 -5.37 16.70
C GLU A 32 -7.10 -5.18 17.43
N LYS A 33 -6.09 -4.62 16.73
CA LYS A 33 -4.76 -4.30 17.29
C LYS A 33 -4.81 -3.06 18.17
N SER A 34 -5.50 -2.03 17.69
CA SER A 34 -5.75 -0.77 18.38
C SER A 34 -7.08 -0.18 17.90
N GLN A 35 -7.54 0.90 18.54
CA GLN A 35 -8.85 1.47 18.22
C GLN A 35 -9.04 1.73 16.72
N GLY A 36 -9.79 0.85 16.09
CA GLY A 36 -10.12 0.90 14.67
C GLY A 36 -9.04 0.37 13.71
N GLU A 37 -7.98 -0.28 14.18
CA GLU A 37 -6.98 -0.99 13.38
C GLU A 37 -7.19 -2.48 13.49
N LEU A 38 -7.47 -3.14 12.37
CA LEU A 38 -7.74 -4.57 12.30
C LEU A 38 -6.52 -5.32 11.79
N VAL A 39 -6.39 -6.57 12.24
CA VAL A 39 -5.49 -7.59 11.69
C VAL A 39 -6.28 -8.86 11.46
N THR A 40 -5.97 -9.59 10.41
CA THR A 40 -6.53 -10.91 10.14
C THR A 40 -5.45 -11.99 10.16
N ILE A 41 -5.87 -13.25 10.20
CA ILE A 41 -4.93 -14.38 10.05
C ILE A 41 -4.18 -14.35 8.73
N ALA A 42 -4.77 -13.74 7.68
CA ALA A 42 -4.11 -13.57 6.38
C ALA A 42 -2.94 -12.59 6.44
N ASP A 43 -3.10 -11.46 7.17
CA ASP A 43 -2.01 -10.48 7.36
C ASP A 43 -0.80 -11.16 8.01
N ILE A 44 -1.03 -11.89 9.10
CA ILE A 44 0.02 -12.59 9.86
C ILE A 44 0.71 -13.67 9.02
N ALA A 45 -0.08 -14.48 8.29
CA ALA A 45 0.47 -15.56 7.47
C ALA A 45 1.29 -15.01 6.29
N ALA A 46 0.77 -13.99 5.61
CA ALA A 46 1.44 -13.36 4.48
C ALA A 46 2.72 -12.62 4.90
N GLU A 47 2.71 -11.88 6.02
CA GLU A 47 3.92 -11.22 6.53
C GLU A 47 5.00 -12.24 6.86
N LYS A 48 4.64 -13.33 7.52
CA LYS A 48 5.58 -14.41 7.88
C LYS A 48 6.22 -15.04 6.64
N GLU A 49 5.42 -15.36 5.62
CA GLU A 49 5.92 -16.02 4.41
C GLU A 49 6.75 -15.04 3.55
N LEU A 50 6.32 -13.78 3.38
CA LEU A 50 7.11 -12.76 2.70
C LEU A 50 8.46 -12.54 3.40
N SER A 51 8.45 -12.43 4.73
CA SER A 51 9.67 -12.24 5.53
C SER A 51 10.66 -13.37 5.32
N ARG A 52 10.20 -14.62 5.42
CA ARG A 52 11.02 -15.80 5.18
C ARG A 52 11.63 -15.78 3.79
N ARG A 53 10.81 -15.55 2.75
CA ARG A 53 11.26 -15.59 1.35
C ARG A 53 12.21 -14.45 1.01
N PHE A 54 12.00 -13.25 1.55
CA PHE A 54 12.90 -12.12 1.31
C PHE A 54 14.26 -12.31 1.99
N MET A 55 14.29 -12.89 3.19
CA MET A 55 15.56 -13.24 3.84
C MET A 55 16.30 -14.36 3.10
N ASP A 56 15.58 -15.30 2.48
CA ASP A 56 16.18 -16.34 1.63
C ASP A 56 16.79 -15.75 0.34
N VAL A 57 16.12 -14.77 -0.27
CA VAL A 57 16.62 -14.09 -1.49
C VAL A 57 17.81 -13.18 -1.19
N LEU A 58 17.82 -12.54 -0.01
CA LEU A 58 18.89 -11.65 0.40
C LEU A 58 19.34 -11.99 1.83
N PRO A 59 20.20 -12.99 2.00
CA PRO A 59 20.73 -13.36 3.32
C PRO A 59 21.41 -12.17 4.01
N GLY A 60 21.11 -11.99 5.29
CA GLY A 60 21.60 -10.86 6.09
C GLY A 60 20.73 -9.60 5.99
N SER A 61 19.65 -9.62 5.23
CA SER A 61 18.64 -8.55 5.30
C SER A 61 17.76 -8.72 6.55
N ALA A 62 17.26 -7.59 7.06
CA ALA A 62 16.24 -7.54 8.10
C ALA A 62 14.84 -7.30 7.48
N VAL A 63 13.80 -7.56 8.25
CA VAL A 63 12.41 -7.29 7.86
C VAL A 63 11.76 -6.43 8.94
N LEU A 64 11.04 -5.40 8.50
CA LEU A 64 10.13 -4.57 9.27
C LEU A 64 8.73 -4.77 8.67
N GLY A 65 7.94 -5.65 9.29
CA GLY A 65 6.56 -5.89 8.90
C GLY A 65 5.58 -5.04 9.71
N GLU A 66 4.40 -4.78 9.19
CA GLU A 66 3.35 -4.02 9.89
C GLU A 66 2.93 -4.73 11.17
N GLU A 67 2.72 -6.06 11.09
CA GLU A 67 2.23 -6.84 12.22
C GLU A 67 3.31 -7.04 13.28
N SER A 68 4.54 -7.35 12.85
CA SER A 68 5.70 -7.47 13.75
C SER A 68 6.02 -6.14 14.45
N PHE A 69 5.86 -5.01 13.75
CA PHE A 69 6.03 -3.66 14.33
C PHE A 69 4.96 -3.34 15.37
N ALA A 70 3.72 -3.78 15.15
CA ALA A 70 2.64 -3.58 16.12
C ALA A 70 2.93 -4.32 17.45
N ASP A 71 3.60 -5.47 17.39
CA ASP A 71 4.00 -6.27 18.55
C ASP A 71 5.30 -5.73 19.20
N ASP A 72 6.25 -5.24 18.39
CA ASP A 72 7.52 -4.67 18.85
C ASP A 72 7.88 -3.36 18.13
N PRO A 73 7.49 -2.21 18.69
CA PRO A 73 7.79 -0.90 18.11
C PRO A 73 9.28 -0.56 17.96
N ALA A 74 10.18 -1.26 18.67
CA ALA A 74 11.63 -1.06 18.54
C ALA A 74 12.14 -1.46 17.14
N LEU A 75 11.42 -2.31 16.40
CA LEU A 75 11.73 -2.66 15.02
C LEU A 75 11.79 -1.45 14.07
N MET A 76 11.20 -0.31 14.44
CA MET A 76 11.31 0.93 13.66
C MET A 76 12.78 1.38 13.47
N GLU A 77 13.67 1.05 14.40
CA GLU A 77 15.09 1.37 14.28
C GLU A 77 15.75 0.71 13.07
N LEU A 78 15.20 -0.42 12.59
CA LEU A 78 15.66 -1.08 11.37
C LEU A 78 15.59 -0.17 10.14
N ALA A 79 14.58 0.69 10.06
CA ALA A 79 14.42 1.61 8.92
C ALA A 79 15.59 2.61 8.79
N ALA A 80 16.28 2.92 9.90
CA ALA A 80 17.46 3.78 9.92
C ALA A 80 18.79 2.99 9.85
N SER A 81 18.74 1.66 9.80
CA SER A 81 19.93 0.81 9.79
C SER A 81 20.77 1.01 8.54
N GLN A 82 22.07 0.65 8.63
CA GLN A 82 22.97 0.70 7.47
C GLN A 82 22.86 -0.55 6.58
N GLY A 83 22.20 -1.60 7.05
CA GLY A 83 21.99 -2.84 6.32
C GLY A 83 20.79 -2.81 5.39
N PRO A 84 20.62 -3.88 4.59
CA PRO A 84 19.43 -4.06 3.78
C PRO A 84 18.21 -4.39 4.63
N VAL A 85 17.09 -3.71 4.40
CA VAL A 85 15.83 -3.88 5.12
C VAL A 85 14.66 -3.97 4.16
N TRP A 86 13.79 -4.94 4.36
CA TRP A 86 12.49 -5.02 3.72
C TRP A 86 11.43 -4.43 4.65
N ILE A 87 10.59 -3.55 4.13
CA ILE A 87 9.40 -3.07 4.82
C ILE A 87 8.19 -3.69 4.14
N ILE A 88 7.29 -4.28 4.91
CA ILE A 88 6.17 -5.07 4.41
C ILE A 88 4.88 -4.59 5.06
N ASP A 89 3.87 -4.28 4.24
CA ASP A 89 2.47 -4.22 4.61
C ASP A 89 1.77 -5.33 3.82
N PRO A 90 1.40 -6.44 4.48
CA PRO A 90 0.87 -7.62 3.79
C PRO A 90 -0.52 -7.39 3.20
N ILE A 91 -1.37 -6.59 3.85
CA ILE A 91 -2.72 -6.28 3.38
C ILE A 91 -3.08 -4.82 3.71
N ASP A 92 -2.52 -3.86 2.94
CA ASP A 92 -3.03 -2.49 3.00
C ASP A 92 -4.52 -2.48 2.64
N GLY A 93 -5.31 -1.96 3.56
CA GLY A 93 -6.76 -2.01 3.44
C GLY A 93 -7.41 -3.20 4.16
N THR A 94 -6.84 -3.69 5.26
CA THR A 94 -7.36 -4.79 6.10
C THR A 94 -8.85 -4.65 6.44
N LYS A 95 -9.34 -3.42 6.66
CA LYS A 95 -10.78 -3.16 6.85
C LYS A 95 -11.67 -3.46 5.64
N ASN A 96 -11.13 -3.32 4.44
CA ASN A 96 -11.84 -3.71 3.23
C ASN A 96 -11.79 -5.24 3.09
N PHE A 97 -10.59 -5.81 3.26
CA PHE A 97 -10.37 -7.25 3.18
C PHE A 97 -11.25 -8.02 4.16
N SER A 98 -11.31 -7.61 5.44
CA SER A 98 -12.14 -8.24 6.48
C SER A 98 -13.64 -8.22 6.17
N LYS A 99 -14.08 -7.37 5.25
CA LYS A 99 -15.46 -7.28 4.76
C LYS A 99 -15.67 -7.91 3.38
N GLY A 100 -14.69 -8.69 2.90
CA GLY A 100 -14.74 -9.33 1.59
C GLY A 100 -14.74 -8.35 0.41
N LYS A 101 -14.26 -7.10 0.61
CA LYS A 101 -14.19 -6.11 -0.45
C LYS A 101 -12.91 -6.29 -1.27
N SER A 102 -13.01 -6.05 -2.57
CA SER A 102 -11.93 -6.21 -3.54
C SER A 102 -10.93 -5.05 -3.63
N CYS A 103 -10.84 -4.19 -2.60
CA CYS A 103 -9.95 -3.04 -2.58
C CYS A 103 -8.93 -3.17 -1.44
N PHE A 104 -7.84 -3.86 -1.70
CA PHE A 104 -6.68 -4.04 -0.83
C PHE A 104 -5.44 -4.26 -1.71
N ALA A 105 -4.25 -4.15 -1.12
CA ALA A 105 -3.00 -4.32 -1.84
C ALA A 105 -1.93 -4.92 -0.93
N VAL A 106 -0.93 -5.58 -1.50
CA VAL A 106 0.33 -5.94 -0.83
C VAL A 106 1.35 -4.85 -1.12
N MET A 107 2.00 -4.32 -0.10
CA MET A 107 3.02 -3.28 -0.27
C MET A 107 4.36 -3.75 0.29
N VAL A 108 5.41 -3.55 -0.51
CA VAL A 108 6.78 -3.89 -0.12
C VAL A 108 7.72 -2.75 -0.49
N ALA A 109 8.62 -2.38 0.42
CA ALA A 109 9.73 -1.49 0.10
C ALA A 109 11.05 -2.16 0.48
N PHE A 110 12.09 -1.88 -0.30
CA PHE A 110 13.45 -2.28 -0.02
C PHE A 110 14.31 -1.06 0.29
N LEU A 111 14.92 -1.07 1.46
CA LEU A 111 15.84 -0.04 1.92
C LEU A 111 17.25 -0.59 2.01
N ASN A 112 18.22 0.27 1.76
CA ASN A 112 19.62 0.02 2.05
C ASN A 112 20.29 1.33 2.48
N GLN A 113 21.07 1.30 3.53
CA GLN A 113 21.69 2.49 4.14
C GLN A 113 20.66 3.58 4.50
N GLY A 114 19.51 3.18 5.05
CA GLY A 114 18.42 4.08 5.43
C GLY A 114 17.73 4.78 4.25
N LYS A 115 17.95 4.32 3.00
CA LYS A 115 17.34 4.92 1.80
C LYS A 115 16.53 3.90 1.04
N VAL A 116 15.33 4.29 0.62
CA VAL A 116 14.49 3.46 -0.25
C VAL A 116 15.19 3.28 -1.60
N GLN A 117 15.42 2.03 -1.98
CA GLN A 117 16.02 1.63 -3.25
C GLN A 117 14.97 1.18 -4.26
N ALA A 118 13.92 0.50 -3.80
CA ALA A 118 12.83 0.02 -4.65
C ALA A 118 11.54 -0.14 -3.83
N GLY A 119 10.41 -0.14 -4.49
CA GLY A 119 9.10 -0.40 -3.88
C GLY A 119 8.16 -1.10 -4.85
N TRP A 120 7.26 -1.93 -4.31
CA TRP A 120 6.25 -2.69 -5.03
C TRP A 120 4.89 -2.49 -4.41
N ILE A 121 3.88 -2.42 -5.27
CA ILE A 121 2.47 -2.47 -4.89
C ILE A 121 1.82 -3.52 -5.79
N TYR A 122 1.21 -4.53 -5.18
CA TYR A 122 0.48 -5.57 -5.88
C TYR A 122 -1.00 -5.51 -5.53
N ASP A 123 -1.84 -5.48 -6.55
CA ASP A 123 -3.29 -5.63 -6.46
C ASP A 123 -3.65 -7.09 -6.77
N PRO A 124 -3.99 -7.91 -5.77
CA PRO A 124 -4.29 -9.32 -6.00
C PRO A 124 -5.56 -9.54 -6.82
N ILE A 125 -6.54 -8.64 -6.72
CA ILE A 125 -7.81 -8.75 -7.44
C ILE A 125 -7.63 -8.47 -8.94
N ALA A 126 -6.94 -7.38 -9.27
CA ALA A 126 -6.64 -7.04 -10.66
C ALA A 126 -5.44 -7.82 -11.22
N ARG A 127 -4.73 -8.58 -10.36
CA ARG A 127 -3.46 -9.28 -10.66
C ARG A 127 -2.43 -8.34 -11.28
N LYS A 128 -2.31 -7.15 -10.74
CA LYS A 128 -1.50 -6.06 -11.28
C LYS A 128 -0.38 -5.69 -10.32
N THR A 129 0.86 -5.68 -10.83
CA THR A 129 2.04 -5.27 -10.06
C THR A 129 2.61 -3.97 -10.61
N CYS A 130 2.68 -2.94 -9.77
CA CYS A 130 3.46 -1.75 -10.04
C CYS A 130 4.71 -1.76 -9.15
N TYR A 131 5.85 -1.35 -9.70
CA TYR A 131 7.09 -1.19 -8.94
C TYR A 131 7.89 0.00 -9.42
N ALA A 132 8.75 0.52 -8.56
CA ALA A 132 9.69 1.58 -8.88
C ALA A 132 11.06 1.27 -8.31
N VAL A 133 12.11 1.74 -9.01
CA VAL A 133 13.51 1.65 -8.57
C VAL A 133 14.08 3.05 -8.54
N ALA A 134 14.78 3.38 -7.47
CA ALA A 134 15.35 4.70 -7.25
C ALA A 134 16.32 5.07 -8.41
N GLY A 135 16.08 6.21 -9.04
CA GLY A 135 16.87 6.71 -10.16
C GLY A 135 16.56 6.05 -11.51
N GLU A 136 15.79 4.95 -11.56
CA GLU A 136 15.52 4.25 -12.83
C GLU A 136 14.12 4.53 -13.37
N GLY A 137 13.12 4.72 -12.49
CA GLY A 137 11.73 5.00 -12.86
C GLY A 137 10.74 4.02 -12.25
N ALA A 138 9.55 3.96 -12.84
CA ALA A 138 8.45 3.09 -12.39
C ALA A 138 7.85 2.30 -13.55
N TRP A 139 7.31 1.13 -13.22
CA TRP A 139 6.68 0.20 -14.17
C TRP A 139 5.40 -0.38 -13.58
N CYS A 140 4.48 -0.73 -14.45
CA CYS A 140 3.31 -1.51 -14.10
C CYS A 140 3.09 -2.60 -15.16
N ASP A 141 3.04 -3.87 -14.73
CA ASP A 141 2.94 -5.04 -15.60
C ASP A 141 3.98 -5.00 -16.77
N GLY A 142 5.22 -4.66 -16.44
CA GLY A 142 6.34 -4.56 -17.38
C GLY A 142 6.33 -3.33 -18.28
N LYS A 143 5.31 -2.46 -18.21
CA LYS A 143 5.25 -1.21 -18.97
C LYS A 143 5.79 -0.07 -18.13
N ARG A 144 6.72 0.70 -18.68
CA ARG A 144 7.25 1.90 -18.02
C ARG A 144 6.13 2.93 -17.85
N LEU A 145 6.00 3.45 -16.64
CA LEU A 145 5.07 4.52 -16.34
C LEU A 145 5.69 5.89 -16.67
N THR A 146 4.87 6.77 -17.20
CA THR A 146 5.21 8.17 -17.42
C THR A 146 4.11 9.03 -16.83
N VAL A 147 4.51 10.10 -16.14
CA VAL A 147 3.53 11.06 -15.62
C VAL A 147 2.85 11.75 -16.79
N ALA A 148 1.52 11.75 -16.81
CA ALA A 148 0.76 12.54 -17.76
C ALA A 148 1.08 14.03 -17.57
N GLY A 149 1.27 14.76 -18.68
CA GLY A 149 1.58 16.19 -18.61
C GLY A 149 0.51 16.97 -17.85
N ALA A 150 0.93 18.01 -17.12
CA ALA A 150 0.03 18.97 -16.51
C ALA A 150 -0.78 19.68 -17.60
N GLY A 151 -2.09 19.74 -17.45
CA GLY A 151 -2.96 20.41 -18.45
C GLY A 151 -4.44 20.16 -18.26
N GLN A 152 -4.82 19.36 -17.25
CA GLN A 152 -6.24 19.18 -16.95
C GLN A 152 -6.79 20.39 -16.19
N ALA A 153 -8.00 20.81 -16.56
CA ALA A 153 -8.72 21.83 -15.81
C ALA A 153 -9.06 21.32 -14.39
N ILE A 154 -9.15 22.22 -13.43
CA ILE A 154 -9.37 21.87 -12.00
C ILE A 154 -10.65 21.03 -11.81
N ASP A 155 -11.69 21.31 -12.58
CA ASP A 155 -12.98 20.59 -12.59
C ASP A 155 -12.90 19.16 -13.14
N GLN A 156 -11.79 18.80 -13.78
CA GLN A 156 -11.53 17.47 -14.33
C GLN A 156 -10.61 16.64 -13.42
N LEU A 157 -10.08 17.23 -12.33
CA LEU A 157 -9.21 16.54 -11.42
C LEU A 157 -9.97 15.50 -10.59
N GLN A 158 -9.41 14.29 -10.53
CA GLN A 158 -9.86 13.20 -9.66
C GLN A 158 -8.80 12.94 -8.60
N GLY A 159 -9.22 12.73 -7.38
CA GLY A 159 -8.28 12.47 -6.31
C GLY A 159 -8.86 11.67 -5.15
N SER A 160 -8.01 11.33 -4.19
CA SER A 160 -8.42 10.74 -2.92
C SER A 160 -8.02 11.64 -1.76
N LEU A 161 -8.96 11.82 -0.83
CA LEU A 161 -8.79 12.66 0.35
C LEU A 161 -9.10 11.85 1.61
N GLY A 162 -8.31 12.08 2.64
CA GLY A 162 -8.59 11.59 3.99
C GLY A 162 -9.90 12.17 4.53
N ASN A 163 -10.52 11.47 5.52
CA ASN A 163 -11.85 11.79 6.06
C ASN A 163 -12.10 13.25 6.40
N LYS A 164 -11.17 13.85 7.17
CA LYS A 164 -11.34 15.22 7.65
C LYS A 164 -11.30 16.24 6.51
N MET A 165 -10.39 16.02 5.55
CA MET A 165 -10.23 16.93 4.41
C MET A 165 -11.38 16.76 3.41
N GLY A 166 -11.82 15.53 3.13
CA GLY A 166 -12.96 15.29 2.25
C GLY A 166 -14.25 15.92 2.79
N LYS A 167 -14.48 15.85 4.12
CA LYS A 167 -15.62 16.55 4.75
C LYS A 167 -15.51 18.06 4.59
N ARG A 168 -14.33 18.64 4.88
CA ARG A 168 -14.10 20.09 4.76
C ARG A 168 -14.21 20.59 3.32
N LEU A 169 -13.71 19.81 2.35
CA LEU A 169 -13.90 20.14 0.94
C LEU A 169 -15.37 20.13 0.55
N GLY A 170 -16.15 19.14 1.02
CA GLY A 170 -17.60 19.09 0.82
C GLY A 170 -18.29 20.37 1.35
N GLU A 171 -17.95 20.80 2.57
CA GLU A 171 -18.50 22.02 3.19
C GLU A 171 -18.18 23.27 2.34
N VAL A 172 -16.97 23.39 1.78
CA VAL A 172 -16.55 24.50 0.92
C VAL A 172 -17.31 24.48 -0.42
N ILE A 173 -17.51 23.30 -1.01
CA ILE A 173 -18.27 23.13 -2.25
C ILE A 173 -19.74 23.48 -2.03
N ASP A 174 -20.35 22.98 -0.95
CA ASP A 174 -21.75 23.22 -0.60
C ASP A 174 -22.01 24.70 -0.28
N ALA A 175 -21.04 25.41 0.27
CA ALA A 175 -21.09 26.86 0.50
C ALA A 175 -20.99 27.69 -0.79
N GLY A 176 -20.75 27.06 -1.94
CA GLY A 176 -20.56 27.75 -3.22
C GLY A 176 -19.24 28.53 -3.32
N GLU A 177 -18.31 28.32 -2.40
CA GLU A 177 -17.01 28.98 -2.38
C GLU A 177 -16.05 28.43 -3.44
N HIS A 178 -16.37 27.27 -4.02
CA HIS A 178 -15.58 26.66 -5.09
C HIS A 178 -16.48 26.36 -6.32
N PRO A 179 -16.19 26.97 -7.48
CA PRO A 179 -17.07 26.89 -8.65
C PRO A 179 -17.04 25.52 -9.36
N HIS A 180 -16.09 24.64 -9.03
CA HIS A 180 -15.89 23.38 -9.73
C HIS A 180 -15.83 22.19 -8.76
N PRO A 181 -16.71 21.19 -8.91
CA PRO A 181 -16.66 19.99 -8.10
C PRO A 181 -15.44 19.15 -8.48
N VAL A 182 -14.53 19.01 -7.54
CA VAL A 182 -13.44 18.04 -7.64
C VAL A 182 -14.01 16.65 -7.33
N GLN A 183 -13.77 15.68 -8.21
CA GLN A 183 -14.21 14.31 -7.96
C GLN A 183 -13.30 13.65 -6.92
N VAL A 184 -13.87 13.26 -5.80
CA VAL A 184 -13.15 12.61 -4.70
C VAL A 184 -13.58 11.16 -4.58
N GLN A 185 -12.63 10.25 -4.70
CA GLN A 185 -12.82 8.83 -4.41
C GLN A 185 -12.18 8.52 -3.05
N ARG A 186 -12.64 7.45 -2.43
CA ARG A 186 -12.14 7.02 -1.15
C ARG A 186 -11.98 5.51 -1.11
N TYR A 187 -10.76 5.06 -1.21
CA TYR A 187 -10.43 3.63 -1.30
C TYR A 187 -10.26 2.99 0.08
N ARG A 188 -9.74 3.71 1.07
CA ARG A 188 -9.27 3.17 2.35
C ARG A 188 -8.23 2.07 2.13
N CYS A 189 -7.38 2.26 1.16
CA CYS A 189 -6.29 1.42 0.75
C CYS A 189 -5.29 2.33 0.02
N CYS A 190 -4.23 2.73 0.71
CA CYS A 190 -3.29 3.70 0.18
C CYS A 190 -2.48 3.13 -0.99
N GLY A 191 -2.16 1.84 -0.96
CA GLY A 191 -1.48 1.17 -2.08
C GLY A 191 -2.28 1.27 -3.38
N ARG A 192 -3.60 1.04 -3.34
CA ARG A 192 -4.47 1.20 -4.51
C ARG A 192 -4.56 2.65 -4.95
N GLU A 193 -4.60 3.59 -4.02
CA GLU A 193 -4.61 5.02 -4.34
C GLU A 193 -3.29 5.45 -4.99
N TYR A 194 -2.13 5.02 -4.46
CA TYR A 194 -0.82 5.28 -5.07
C TYR A 194 -0.68 4.61 -6.45
N MET A 195 -1.18 3.39 -6.61
CA MET A 195 -1.18 2.70 -7.90
C MET A 195 -2.01 3.48 -8.93
N ASP A 196 -3.21 3.93 -8.59
CA ASP A 196 -4.07 4.68 -9.49
C ASP A 196 -3.53 6.09 -9.77
N LEU A 197 -2.81 6.72 -8.83
CA LEU A 197 -2.05 7.94 -9.08
C LEU A 197 -0.93 7.70 -10.10
N ALA A 198 -0.13 6.65 -9.90
CA ALA A 198 0.97 6.31 -10.80
C ALA A 198 0.48 5.95 -12.22
N LEU A 199 -0.72 5.38 -12.35
CA LEU A 199 -1.39 5.06 -13.60
C LEU A 199 -2.11 6.27 -14.26
N GLY A 200 -2.10 7.44 -13.58
CA GLY A 200 -2.75 8.65 -14.09
C GLY A 200 -4.27 8.67 -13.97
N LYS A 201 -4.89 7.72 -13.26
CA LYS A 201 -6.32 7.70 -12.98
C LYS A 201 -6.69 8.71 -11.90
N LEU A 202 -5.80 8.95 -10.94
CA LEU A 202 -5.90 10.01 -9.96
C LEU A 202 -4.83 11.06 -10.25
N GLN A 203 -5.11 12.33 -9.98
CA GLN A 203 -4.19 13.44 -10.15
C GLN A 203 -3.63 13.94 -8.82
N PHE A 204 -4.29 13.62 -7.72
CA PHE A 204 -3.80 13.99 -6.39
C PHE A 204 -4.23 13.00 -5.32
N LEU A 205 -3.40 12.88 -4.28
CA LEU A 205 -3.69 12.19 -3.02
C LEU A 205 -3.38 13.12 -1.87
N GLN A 206 -4.20 13.07 -0.81
CA GLN A 206 -3.92 13.85 0.40
C GLN A 206 -4.22 13.01 1.63
N TYR A 207 -3.20 12.79 2.42
CA TYR A 207 -3.26 12.17 3.74
C TYR A 207 -2.97 13.19 4.83
N ALA A 208 -3.68 13.12 5.94
CA ALA A 208 -3.35 13.85 7.15
C ALA A 208 -2.98 12.81 8.22
N PHE A 209 -1.70 12.72 8.50
CA PHE A 209 -1.20 11.91 9.61
C PHE A 209 -1.22 12.73 10.88
N HIS A 210 -1.74 12.16 11.96
CA HIS A 210 -1.53 12.70 13.30
C HIS A 210 -0.25 12.04 13.82
N LEU A 211 0.84 12.80 13.84
CA LEU A 211 1.99 12.42 14.64
C LEU A 211 1.53 12.43 16.11
N LYS A 212 1.50 11.28 16.73
CA LYS A 212 1.33 11.12 18.18
C LYS A 212 2.69 11.19 18.84
#